data_9f2c1a41ff80c081fb382c409ff64622
#
_entry.id   9f2c1a41ff80c081fb382c409ff64622
#
_cell.length_a   1.000
_cell.length_b   1.000
_cell.length_c   1.000
_cell.angle_alpha   90.00
_cell.angle_beta   90.00
_cell.angle_gamma   90.00
#
_symmetry.space_group_name_H-M   'P 1'
#
loop_
_entity.id
_entity.type
_entity.pdbx_description
1 polymer ?
#
loop_
_entity_poly.entity_id
_entity_poly.type
_entity_poly.pdbx_seq_one_letter_code
_entity_poly.pdbx_strand_id
1 'polypeptide(L)'
;MSIFLMFGKYSSEAVRNISSDRTEKVREVIRKNGGKIISMYAVMGEHDLVFTIDFPDSDKAVATSAGLYKLTGIHFTTSAVVDVEQFDKLIGEALQI
;
A
#
# COMPACT_ATOMS: atom_id res chain seq x y z
N MET A 1 10.02 8.26 7.82
CA MET A 1 8.65 7.76 7.73
C MET A 1 8.01 8.33 6.49
N SER A 2 7.43 7.46 5.72
CA SER A 2 6.92 7.86 4.40
C SER A 2 5.57 7.22 4.13
N ILE A 3 4.71 7.98 3.46
CA ILE A 3 3.37 7.54 3.11
C ILE A 3 3.43 6.81 1.76
N PHE A 4 2.74 5.68 1.69
CA PHE A 4 2.60 4.90 0.48
C PHE A 4 1.13 4.62 0.21
N LEU A 5 0.74 4.67 -1.06
CA LEU A 5 -0.55 4.15 -1.50
C LEU A 5 -0.34 2.76 -2.06
N MET A 6 -1.15 1.82 -1.59
CA MET A 6 -1.11 0.45 -2.04
C MET A 6 -2.43 0.14 -2.73
N PHE A 7 -2.36 -0.12 -4.03
CA PHE A 7 -3.53 -0.47 -4.83
C PHE A 7 -3.54 -1.98 -5.02
N GLY A 8 -4.56 -2.63 -4.49
CA GLY A 8 -4.66 -4.08 -4.55
C GLY A 8 -5.56 -4.56 -5.66
N LYS A 9 -5.12 -5.59 -6.35
CA LYS A 9 -5.89 -6.26 -7.39
C LYS A 9 -6.04 -7.73 -7.03
N TYR A 10 -7.28 -8.21 -6.96
CA TYR A 10 -7.54 -9.61 -6.65
C TYR A 10 -7.25 -10.51 -7.84
N SER A 11 -6.62 -11.66 -7.57
CA SER A 11 -6.69 -12.80 -8.47
C SER A 11 -8.06 -13.45 -8.29
N SER A 12 -8.43 -14.37 -9.18
CA SER A 12 -9.68 -15.11 -9.03
C SER A 12 -9.70 -15.92 -7.73
N GLU A 13 -8.56 -16.44 -7.31
CA GLU A 13 -8.46 -17.12 -6.02
C GLU A 13 -8.63 -16.15 -4.86
N ALA A 14 -8.04 -14.97 -4.96
CA ALA A 14 -8.14 -13.96 -3.90
C ALA A 14 -9.58 -13.51 -3.69
N VAL A 15 -10.37 -13.40 -4.76
CA VAL A 15 -11.80 -13.08 -4.65
C VAL A 15 -12.53 -14.13 -3.82
N ARG A 16 -12.26 -15.39 -4.09
CA ARG A 16 -12.93 -16.50 -3.38
C ARG A 16 -12.61 -16.55 -1.90
N ASN A 17 -11.47 -15.99 -1.51
CA ASN A 17 -10.99 -16.05 -0.13
C ASN A 17 -11.19 -14.75 0.64
N ILE A 18 -12.09 -13.87 0.17
CA ILE A 18 -12.45 -12.67 0.90
C ILE A 18 -13.03 -13.06 2.27
N SER A 19 -12.42 -12.56 3.34
CA SER A 19 -12.89 -12.84 4.70
C SER A 19 -12.31 -11.83 5.67
N SER A 20 -12.96 -11.68 6.82
CA SER A 20 -12.45 -10.83 7.89
C SER A 20 -11.15 -11.39 8.48
N ASP A 21 -10.99 -12.69 8.52
CA ASP A 21 -9.77 -13.33 9.00
C ASP A 21 -8.58 -12.97 8.10
N ARG A 22 -8.77 -12.99 6.79
CA ARG A 22 -7.72 -12.59 5.85
C ARG A 22 -7.37 -11.12 6.04
N THR A 23 -8.35 -10.26 6.22
CA THR A 23 -8.12 -8.84 6.46
C THR A 23 -7.28 -8.62 7.71
N GLU A 24 -7.55 -9.37 8.79
CA GLU A 24 -6.75 -9.26 10.00
C GLU A 24 -5.30 -9.72 9.78
N LYS A 25 -5.10 -10.77 8.99
CA LYS A 25 -3.75 -11.22 8.64
C LYS A 25 -3.01 -10.16 7.82
N VAL A 26 -3.71 -9.49 6.92
CA VAL A 26 -3.14 -8.37 6.14
C VAL A 26 -2.69 -7.26 7.10
N ARG A 27 -3.51 -6.90 8.07
CA ARG A 27 -3.15 -5.88 9.07
C ARG A 27 -1.92 -6.29 9.87
N GLU A 28 -1.84 -7.55 10.28
CA GLU A 28 -0.70 -8.08 11.03
C GLU A 28 0.59 -7.97 10.23
N VAL A 29 0.56 -8.34 8.95
CA VAL A 29 1.74 -8.26 8.08
C VAL A 29 2.21 -6.82 7.94
N ILE A 30 1.29 -5.90 7.73
CA ILE A 30 1.61 -4.47 7.61
C ILE A 30 2.28 -3.97 8.90
N ARG A 31 1.67 -4.26 10.05
CA ARG A 31 2.19 -3.81 11.34
C ARG A 31 3.53 -4.45 11.68
N LYS A 32 3.71 -5.73 11.36
CA LYS A 32 4.97 -6.43 11.58
C LYS A 32 6.12 -5.78 10.82
N ASN A 33 5.85 -5.20 9.68
CA ASN A 33 6.84 -4.50 8.87
C ASN A 33 6.97 -3.02 9.24
N GLY A 34 6.41 -2.63 10.38
CA GLY A 34 6.52 -1.26 10.88
C GLY A 34 5.53 -0.30 10.24
N GLY A 35 4.58 -0.81 9.46
CA GLY A 35 3.57 0.03 8.82
C GLY A 35 2.51 0.51 9.79
N LYS A 36 2.18 1.80 9.67
CA LYS A 36 1.07 2.40 10.40
C LYS A 36 -0.07 2.58 9.42
N ILE A 37 -1.17 1.90 9.68
CA ILE A 37 -2.32 1.92 8.77
C ILE A 37 -3.09 3.23 8.97
N ILE A 38 -3.14 4.04 7.92
CA ILE A 38 -3.90 5.29 7.93
C ILE A 38 -5.33 5.02 7.45
N SER A 39 -5.47 4.27 6.35
CA SER A 39 -6.78 3.90 5.82
C SER A 39 -6.69 2.62 5.00
N MET A 40 -7.80 1.90 4.96
CA MET A 40 -7.97 0.72 4.12
C MET A 40 -9.39 0.75 3.57
N TYR A 41 -9.51 0.78 2.25
CA TYR A 41 -10.79 0.82 1.57
C TYR A 41 -10.89 -0.27 0.52
N ALA A 42 -12.07 -0.85 0.38
CA ALA A 42 -12.43 -1.66 -0.77
C ALA A 42 -13.06 -0.72 -1.79
N VAL A 43 -12.71 -0.90 -3.05
CA VAL A 43 -13.21 -0.05 -4.14
C VAL A 43 -13.71 -0.92 -5.28
N MET A 44 -14.45 -0.32 -6.19
CA MET A 44 -14.93 -0.98 -7.41
C MET A 44 -14.31 -0.30 -8.61
N GLY A 45 -13.83 -1.09 -9.57
CA GLY A 45 -13.25 -0.56 -10.79
C GLY A 45 -11.95 -1.24 -11.14
N GLU A 46 -10.97 -0.45 -11.55
CA GLU A 46 -9.66 -0.97 -11.96
C GLU A 46 -8.93 -1.67 -10.82
N HIS A 47 -9.06 -1.14 -9.61
CA HIS A 47 -8.46 -1.73 -8.41
C HIS A 47 -9.57 -2.22 -7.49
N ASP A 48 -9.23 -3.13 -6.60
CA ASP A 48 -10.16 -3.71 -5.64
C ASP A 48 -9.97 -3.17 -4.22
N LEU A 49 -8.73 -2.79 -3.90
CA LEU A 49 -8.38 -2.25 -2.59
C LEU A 49 -7.50 -1.01 -2.75
N VAL A 50 -7.63 -0.07 -1.82
CA VAL A 50 -6.73 1.09 -1.73
C VAL A 50 -6.37 1.28 -0.26
N PHE A 51 -5.09 1.16 0.05
CA PHE A 51 -4.57 1.38 1.40
C PHE A 51 -3.66 2.60 1.41
N THR A 52 -3.73 3.36 2.50
CA THR A 52 -2.75 4.41 2.79
C THR A 52 -1.99 3.97 4.03
N ILE A 53 -0.70 3.76 3.89
CA ILE A 53 0.14 3.21 4.95
C ILE A 53 1.38 4.09 5.12
N ASP A 54 1.74 4.36 6.37
CA ASP A 54 3.00 5.02 6.70
C ASP A 54 4.02 3.94 7.04
N PHE A 55 5.06 3.78 6.20
CA PHE A 55 6.13 2.81 6.44
C PHE A 55 7.40 3.52 6.87
N PRO A 56 8.28 2.84 7.63
CA PRO A 56 9.58 3.41 8.02
C PRO A 56 10.44 3.77 6.81
N ASP A 57 10.40 2.94 5.77
CA ASP A 57 11.21 3.12 4.56
C ASP A 57 10.61 2.33 3.39
N SER A 58 11.16 2.53 2.21
CA SER A 58 10.69 1.85 1.00
C SER A 58 10.95 0.35 1.01
N ASP A 59 12.01 -0.10 1.68
CA ASP A 59 12.31 -1.54 1.78
C ASP A 59 11.16 -2.27 2.48
N LYS A 60 10.65 -1.70 3.56
CA LYS A 60 9.52 -2.27 4.29
C LYS A 60 8.24 -2.26 3.48
N ALA A 61 8.01 -1.20 2.70
CA ALA A 61 6.84 -1.10 1.82
C ALA A 61 6.88 -2.18 0.73
N VAL A 62 8.02 -2.36 0.09
CA VAL A 62 8.21 -3.38 -0.96
C VAL A 62 8.06 -4.78 -0.37
N ALA A 63 8.71 -5.04 0.76
CA ALA A 63 8.64 -6.34 1.42
C ALA A 63 7.19 -6.69 1.80
N THR A 64 6.44 -5.71 2.31
CA THR A 64 5.04 -5.91 2.66
C THR A 64 4.20 -6.24 1.43
N SER A 65 4.39 -5.51 0.33
CA SER A 65 3.66 -5.76 -0.91
C SER A 65 3.88 -7.17 -1.43
N ALA A 66 5.14 -7.61 -1.48
CA ALA A 66 5.49 -8.95 -1.94
C ALA A 66 4.99 -10.03 -0.98
N GLY A 67 5.13 -9.78 0.32
CA GLY A 67 4.67 -10.71 1.35
C GLY A 67 3.16 -10.91 1.31
N LEU A 68 2.40 -9.84 1.12
CA LEU A 68 0.95 -9.91 1.00
C LEU A 68 0.53 -10.67 -0.25
N TYR A 69 1.22 -10.45 -1.37
CA TYR A 69 0.94 -11.21 -2.59
C TYR A 69 1.14 -12.71 -2.38
N LYS A 70 2.25 -13.07 -1.75
CA LYS A 70 2.56 -14.47 -1.44
C LYS A 70 1.52 -15.09 -0.49
N LEU A 71 1.09 -14.33 0.49
CA LEU A 71 0.15 -14.82 1.51
C LEU A 71 -1.28 -14.91 0.98
N THR A 72 -1.73 -13.94 0.19
CA THR A 72 -3.15 -13.76 -0.13
C THR A 72 -3.48 -13.90 -1.61
N GLY A 73 -2.51 -13.81 -2.50
CA GLY A 73 -2.77 -13.73 -3.92
C GLY A 73 -3.25 -12.35 -4.38
N ILE A 74 -3.29 -11.36 -3.49
CA ILE A 74 -3.64 -10.00 -3.85
C ILE A 74 -2.38 -9.30 -4.35
N HIS A 75 -2.42 -8.84 -5.59
CA HIS A 75 -1.29 -8.12 -6.18
C HIS A 75 -1.39 -6.64 -5.83
N PHE A 76 -0.41 -6.12 -5.12
CA PHE A 76 -0.37 -4.71 -4.73
C PHE A 76 0.62 -3.93 -5.59
N THR A 77 0.16 -2.79 -6.09
CA THR A 77 1.02 -1.77 -6.70
C THR A 77 1.22 -0.71 -5.61
N THR A 78 2.46 -0.52 -5.20
CA THR A 78 2.78 0.33 -4.05
C THR A 78 3.59 1.52 -4.51
N SER A 79 3.08 2.71 -4.24
CA SER A 79 3.67 3.97 -4.71
C SER A 79 3.96 4.89 -3.54
N ALA A 80 5.16 5.43 -3.49
CA ALA A 80 5.49 6.49 -2.56
C ALA A 80 4.73 7.75 -2.98
N VAL A 81 4.25 8.51 -2.01
CA VAL A 81 3.50 9.72 -2.29
C VAL A 81 4.02 10.88 -1.45
N VAL A 82 3.84 12.08 -1.98
CA VAL A 82 3.98 13.33 -1.23
C VAL A 82 2.73 14.14 -1.50
N ASP A 83 2.35 15.02 -0.59
CA ASP A 83 1.20 15.88 -0.89
C ASP A 83 1.55 16.87 -1.99
N VAL A 84 0.52 17.42 -2.63
CA VAL A 84 0.68 18.26 -3.81
C VAL A 84 1.50 19.51 -3.51
N GLU A 85 1.30 20.12 -2.36
CA GLU A 85 2.04 21.34 -1.98
C GLU A 85 3.53 21.03 -1.80
N GLN A 86 3.85 19.92 -1.16
CA GLN A 86 5.23 19.47 -1.00
C GLN A 86 5.84 19.14 -2.37
N PHE A 87 5.06 18.49 -3.23
CA PHE A 87 5.52 18.15 -4.58
C PHE A 87 5.88 19.41 -5.37
N ASP A 88 5.00 20.42 -5.35
CA ASP A 88 5.25 21.68 -6.05
C ASP A 88 6.55 22.33 -5.58
N LYS A 89 6.78 22.32 -4.27
CA LYS A 89 8.00 22.87 -3.69
C LYS A 89 9.24 22.10 -4.13
N LEU A 90 9.17 20.76 -4.10
CA LEU A 90 10.29 19.91 -4.51
C LEU A 90 10.64 20.12 -5.98
N ILE A 91 9.65 20.28 -6.85
CA ILE A 91 9.87 20.51 -8.27
C ILE A 91 10.55 21.87 -8.47
N GLY A 92 10.10 22.90 -7.74
CA GLY A 92 10.74 24.22 -7.80
C GLY A 92 12.21 24.16 -7.40
N GLU A 93 12.53 23.45 -6.34
CA GLU A 93 13.91 23.27 -5.88
C GLU A 93 14.73 22.46 -6.89
N ALA A 94 14.15 21.39 -7.45
CA ALA A 94 14.85 20.53 -8.41
C ALA A 94 15.23 21.27 -9.70
N LEU A 95 14.51 22.33 -10.06
CA LEU A 95 14.77 23.10 -11.27
C LEU A 95 15.74 24.27 -11.05
N GLN A 96 16.16 24.51 -9.82
CA GLN A 96 17.18 25.52 -9.52
C GLN A 96 18.55 24.98 -9.89
N ILE A 97 19.28 25.74 -10.68
CA ILE A 97 20.65 25.39 -11.09
C ILE A 97 21.61 26.51 -10.73
#